data_613fbbbf075c69901fa4c942768b4f9f
#
_entry.id   613fbbbf075c69901fa4c942768b4f9f
#
_cell.length_a   1.000
_cell.length_b   1.000
_cell.length_c   1.000
_cell.angle_alpha   90.00
_cell.angle_beta   90.00
_cell.angle_gamma   90.00
#
_symmetry.space_group_name_H-M   'P 1'
#
loop_
_entity.id
_entity.type
_entity.pdbx_description
1 polymer ?
#
loop_
_entity_poly.entity_id
_entity_poly.type
_entity_poly.pdbx_seq_one_letter_code
_entity_poly.pdbx_strand_id
1 'polypeptide(L)'
;LLWTFIDIAGRSDKMLAKFEKRAYAGSERVWVGKYRNLHNIAHWHMEHELIACAEGSAKVMLDDTTYRLAPNQCVFCQSGSVHSIEADPDSLLYVCLFNENICASVTQVYQPVTPLFLDRYGVLQTLSDLRHELSDRQLFFETKADAMITELVISVFRGEPLTAAVHQTSEVTTRYKQLLNRMDAEYDSLTFQNA
;
A
#
# COMPACT_ATOMS: atom_id res chain seq x y z
N LEU A 1 -18.55 -4.71 -2.09
CA LEU A 1 -17.79 -4.18 -0.94
C LEU A 1 -18.42 -4.74 0.34
N LEU A 2 -17.89 -5.87 0.81
CA LEU A 2 -18.24 -6.41 2.13
C LEU A 2 -17.29 -5.79 3.17
N TRP A 3 -17.88 -5.11 4.16
CA TRP A 3 -17.19 -4.44 5.23
C TRP A 3 -17.21 -5.32 6.49
N THR A 4 -16.06 -5.73 6.99
CA THR A 4 -15.96 -6.41 8.27
C THR A 4 -15.29 -5.47 9.27
N PHE A 5 -15.98 -5.11 10.35
CA PHE A 5 -15.42 -4.35 11.47
C PHE A 5 -14.77 -5.32 12.45
N ILE A 6 -13.55 -5.03 12.90
CA ILE A 6 -12.90 -5.74 13.99
C ILE A 6 -12.56 -4.76 15.10
N ASP A 7 -13.19 -4.98 16.26
CA ASP A 7 -12.90 -4.27 17.48
C ASP A 7 -11.73 -4.97 18.20
N ILE A 8 -10.59 -4.28 18.29
CA ILE A 8 -9.45 -4.74 19.09
C ILE A 8 -9.49 -3.99 20.42
N ALA A 9 -10.29 -4.49 21.38
CA ALA A 9 -10.47 -3.90 22.69
C ALA A 9 -9.23 -4.03 23.60
N GLY A 10 -8.77 -2.93 24.14
CA GLY A 10 -7.93 -2.83 25.34
C GLY A 10 -6.82 -1.79 25.33
N ARG A 11 -7.13 -0.59 25.73
CA ARG A 11 -6.41 0.62 26.21
C ARG A 11 -6.47 1.82 25.30
N SER A 12 -7.01 2.91 25.87
CA SER A 12 -7.02 4.35 25.51
C SER A 12 -6.68 4.70 24.06
N ASP A 13 -7.64 5.29 23.37
CA ASP A 13 -7.54 5.93 22.04
C ASP A 13 -7.01 5.01 20.92
N LYS A 14 -7.59 3.84 20.78
CA LYS A 14 -7.32 2.98 19.60
C LYS A 14 -8.11 3.51 18.41
N MET A 15 -7.36 4.02 17.44
CA MET A 15 -7.88 4.29 16.11
C MET A 15 -8.40 2.97 15.51
N LEU A 16 -9.70 2.91 15.24
CA LEU A 16 -10.32 1.79 14.56
C LEU A 16 -9.85 1.82 13.10
N ALA A 17 -8.90 0.96 12.75
CA ALA A 17 -8.43 0.80 11.39
C ALA A 17 -9.18 -0.32 10.69
N LYS A 18 -9.60 -0.07 9.46
CA LYS A 18 -10.37 -0.99 8.64
C LYS A 18 -9.46 -1.86 7.78
N PHE A 19 -9.70 -3.18 7.73
CA PHE A 19 -9.10 -4.02 6.70
C PHE A 19 -9.77 -3.78 5.36
N GLU A 20 -8.97 -3.47 4.33
CA GLU A 20 -9.42 -3.33 2.96
C GLU A 20 -8.92 -4.52 2.14
N LYS A 21 -9.84 -5.37 1.68
CA LYS A 21 -9.53 -6.41 0.72
C LYS A 21 -9.79 -5.87 -0.68
N ARG A 22 -8.75 -5.83 -1.50
CA ARG A 22 -8.90 -5.48 -2.91
C ARG A 22 -9.21 -6.70 -3.75
N ALA A 23 -10.21 -6.54 -4.62
CA ALA A 23 -10.47 -7.49 -5.69
C ALA A 23 -9.81 -6.96 -6.97
N TYR A 24 -8.80 -7.66 -7.44
CA TYR A 24 -8.21 -7.41 -8.74
C TYR A 24 -9.00 -8.17 -9.82
N ALA A 25 -9.04 -7.62 -11.03
CA ALA A 25 -9.62 -8.31 -12.17
C ALA A 25 -8.60 -9.31 -12.72
N GLY A 26 -8.80 -10.60 -12.48
CA GLY A 26 -7.90 -11.65 -12.98
C GLY A 26 -6.60 -11.79 -12.18
N SER A 27 -5.47 -11.87 -12.89
CA SER A 27 -4.13 -12.04 -12.33
C SER A 27 -3.38 -10.73 -12.04
N GLU A 28 -4.05 -9.60 -12.14
CA GLU A 28 -3.45 -8.29 -11.86
C GLU A 28 -2.89 -8.22 -10.45
N ARG A 29 -1.67 -7.69 -10.32
CA ARG A 29 -0.98 -7.52 -9.04
C ARG A 29 -0.60 -6.09 -8.73
N VAL A 30 -0.91 -5.17 -9.65
CA VAL A 30 -0.63 -3.74 -9.56
C VAL A 30 -1.90 -2.97 -9.87
N TRP A 31 -2.13 -1.91 -9.11
CA TRP A 31 -3.22 -0.99 -9.35
C TRP A 31 -2.75 0.46 -9.15
N VAL A 32 -3.17 1.38 -10.02
CA VAL A 32 -2.83 2.80 -9.93
C VAL A 32 -4.07 3.67 -10.07
N GLY A 33 -4.30 4.50 -9.06
CA GLY A 33 -5.32 5.54 -9.07
C GLY A 33 -4.72 6.95 -9.12
N LYS A 34 -5.48 7.88 -9.72
CA LYS A 34 -5.17 9.31 -9.73
C LYS A 34 -6.38 10.04 -9.14
N TYR A 35 -6.16 10.77 -8.05
CA TYR A 35 -7.23 11.37 -7.26
C TYR A 35 -7.00 12.86 -7.02
N ARG A 36 -8.09 13.62 -7.13
CA ARG A 36 -8.17 14.97 -6.57
C ARG A 36 -8.85 14.92 -5.20
N ASN A 37 -8.30 15.68 -4.25
CA ASN A 37 -8.88 15.87 -2.93
C ASN A 37 -9.18 14.54 -2.21
N LEU A 38 -8.24 13.59 -2.25
CA LEU A 38 -8.42 12.26 -1.68
C LEU A 38 -8.53 12.32 -0.14
N HIS A 39 -9.61 11.76 0.39
CA HIS A 39 -9.78 11.50 1.81
C HIS A 39 -10.19 10.05 2.02
N ASN A 40 -9.51 9.37 2.92
CA ASN A 40 -9.91 8.05 3.37
C ASN A 40 -9.75 7.92 4.88
N ILE A 41 -10.47 6.97 5.45
CA ILE A 41 -10.35 6.63 6.88
C ILE A 41 -9.13 5.74 7.10
N ALA A 42 -8.67 5.62 8.35
CA ALA A 42 -7.61 4.70 8.70
C ALA A 42 -7.97 3.26 8.30
N HIS A 43 -7.07 2.65 7.54
CA HIS A 43 -7.23 1.30 6.99
C HIS A 43 -5.87 0.63 6.84
N TRP A 44 -5.88 -0.65 6.52
CA TRP A 44 -4.71 -1.43 6.17
C TRP A 44 -5.08 -2.53 5.18
N HIS A 45 -4.11 -2.97 4.41
CA HIS A 45 -4.24 -4.03 3.40
C HIS A 45 -2.93 -4.81 3.25
N MET A 46 -2.93 -5.86 2.44
CA MET A 46 -1.79 -6.76 2.26
C MET A 46 -0.82 -6.30 1.16
N GLU A 47 -1.17 -5.28 0.41
CA GLU A 47 -0.33 -4.69 -0.61
C GLU A 47 0.66 -3.70 0.00
N HIS A 48 1.78 -3.46 -0.69
CA HIS A 48 2.55 -2.24 -0.51
C HIS A 48 1.83 -1.09 -1.21
N GLU A 49 2.00 0.14 -0.70
CA GLU A 49 1.41 1.32 -1.32
C GLU A 49 2.45 2.43 -1.49
N LEU A 50 2.47 3.02 -2.70
CA LEU A 50 3.17 4.26 -2.99
C LEU A 50 2.15 5.38 -3.16
N ILE A 51 2.30 6.46 -2.37
CA ILE A 51 1.51 7.67 -2.45
C ILE A 51 2.43 8.78 -2.95
N ALA A 52 2.11 9.40 -4.09
CA ALA A 52 2.91 10.47 -4.67
C ALA A 52 2.08 11.74 -4.86
N CYS A 53 2.58 12.88 -4.39
CA CYS A 53 1.92 14.17 -4.53
C CYS A 53 2.39 14.87 -5.80
N ALA A 54 1.45 15.08 -6.75
CA ALA A 54 1.73 15.84 -7.98
C ALA A 54 1.44 17.33 -7.83
N GLU A 55 0.33 17.69 -7.14
CA GLU A 55 -0.12 19.07 -6.94
C GLU A 55 -0.67 19.23 -5.52
N GLY A 56 -0.56 20.42 -4.96
CA GLY A 56 -1.10 20.74 -3.63
C GLY A 56 -0.35 20.08 -2.50
N SER A 57 -1.04 19.55 -1.53
CA SER A 57 -0.43 18.86 -0.39
C SER A 57 -1.42 17.87 0.26
N ALA A 58 -0.87 16.95 1.07
CA ALA A 58 -1.67 15.99 1.81
C ALA A 58 -1.02 15.64 3.15
N LYS A 59 -1.81 15.25 4.13
CA LYS A 59 -1.33 14.53 5.31
C LYS A 59 -1.51 13.04 5.05
N VAL A 60 -0.46 12.29 5.29
CA VAL A 60 -0.49 10.83 5.29
C VAL A 60 -0.13 10.38 6.69
N MET A 61 -1.07 9.77 7.38
CA MET A 61 -0.79 9.07 8.61
C MET A 61 -0.35 7.66 8.26
N LEU A 62 0.77 7.23 8.81
CA LEU A 62 1.31 5.88 8.68
C LEU A 62 1.65 5.38 10.07
N ASP A 63 0.95 4.35 10.52
CA ASP A 63 0.94 3.87 11.89
C ASP A 63 0.70 5.04 12.88
N ASP A 64 1.65 5.34 13.76
CA ASP A 64 1.50 6.42 14.76
C ASP A 64 2.13 7.76 14.31
N THR A 65 2.58 7.87 13.05
CA THR A 65 3.30 9.04 12.55
C THR A 65 2.54 9.70 11.39
N THR A 66 2.43 11.04 11.44
CA THR A 66 1.83 11.82 10.35
C THR A 66 2.91 12.51 9.54
N TYR A 67 2.87 12.29 8.23
CA TYR A 67 3.74 12.92 7.26
C TYR A 67 2.97 13.96 6.43
N ARG A 68 3.58 15.11 6.20
CA ARG A 68 3.05 16.12 5.28
C ARG A 68 3.73 15.96 3.93
N LEU A 69 2.95 15.65 2.89
CA LEU A 69 3.41 15.57 1.51
C LEU A 69 3.23 16.93 0.84
N ALA A 70 4.29 17.38 0.19
CA ALA A 70 4.29 18.49 -0.75
C ALA A 70 4.47 17.97 -2.20
N PRO A 71 4.34 18.80 -3.23
CA PRO A 71 4.57 18.38 -4.61
C PRO A 71 5.96 17.75 -4.80
N ASN A 72 6.02 16.69 -5.59
CA ASN A 72 7.22 15.86 -5.80
C ASN A 72 7.72 15.13 -4.54
N GLN A 73 6.87 14.92 -3.55
CA GLN A 73 7.15 14.03 -2.43
C GLN A 73 6.30 12.77 -2.51
N CYS A 74 6.87 11.68 -2.00
CA CYS A 74 6.25 10.38 -1.99
C CYS A 74 6.33 9.75 -0.59
N VAL A 75 5.37 8.89 -0.27
CA VAL A 75 5.41 8.01 0.91
C VAL A 75 5.32 6.58 0.45
N PHE A 76 6.18 5.73 1.00
CA PHE A 76 6.13 4.28 0.84
C PHE A 76 5.50 3.64 2.08
N CYS A 77 4.31 3.04 1.92
CA CYS A 77 3.62 2.29 2.95
C CYS A 77 3.90 0.79 2.77
N GLN A 78 4.42 0.17 3.80
CA GLN A 78 4.63 -1.29 3.78
C GLN A 78 3.31 -2.05 3.90
N SER A 79 3.27 -3.26 3.32
CA SER A 79 2.17 -4.22 3.49
C SER A 79 1.82 -4.35 4.98
N GLY A 80 0.55 -4.20 5.29
CA GLY A 80 0.01 -4.34 6.63
C GLY A 80 0.16 -3.13 7.55
N SER A 81 0.77 -2.02 7.12
CA SER A 81 0.79 -0.78 7.89
C SER A 81 -0.58 -0.11 7.88
N VAL A 82 -0.98 0.43 9.03
CA VAL A 82 -2.22 1.23 9.14
C VAL A 82 -1.96 2.63 8.60
N HIS A 83 -2.78 3.09 7.67
CA HIS A 83 -2.60 4.41 7.09
C HIS A 83 -3.92 5.09 6.72
N SER A 84 -3.86 6.41 6.59
CA SER A 84 -4.93 7.25 6.05
C SER A 84 -4.36 8.45 5.31
N ILE A 85 -5.16 8.99 4.38
CA ILE A 85 -4.81 10.13 3.56
C ILE A 85 -5.85 11.23 3.77
N GLU A 86 -5.39 12.45 4.03
CA GLU A 86 -6.18 13.68 4.09
C GLU A 86 -5.53 14.70 3.17
N ALA A 87 -6.02 14.78 1.92
CA ALA A 87 -5.51 15.73 0.94
C ALA A 87 -6.13 17.12 1.16
N ASP A 88 -5.31 18.15 1.01
CA ASP A 88 -5.81 19.53 1.01
C ASP A 88 -6.64 19.81 -0.26
N PRO A 89 -7.47 20.87 -0.26
CA PRO A 89 -8.19 21.31 -1.46
C PRO A 89 -7.23 21.50 -2.66
N ASP A 90 -7.70 21.15 -3.84
CA ASP A 90 -6.98 21.23 -5.11
C ASP A 90 -5.72 20.36 -5.23
N SER A 91 -5.53 19.43 -4.31
CA SER A 91 -4.44 18.47 -4.37
C SER A 91 -4.68 17.37 -5.41
N LEU A 92 -3.59 16.91 -6.01
CA LEU A 92 -3.57 15.78 -6.93
C LEU A 92 -2.58 14.74 -6.46
N LEU A 93 -3.08 13.55 -6.16
CA LEU A 93 -2.29 12.42 -5.70
C LEU A 93 -2.37 11.26 -6.69
N TYR A 94 -1.24 10.57 -6.85
CA TYR A 94 -1.20 9.21 -7.39
C TYR A 94 -1.05 8.23 -6.24
N VAL A 95 -1.83 7.15 -6.29
CA VAL A 95 -1.79 6.05 -5.33
C VAL A 95 -1.59 4.78 -6.11
N CYS A 96 -0.55 4.04 -5.78
CA CYS A 96 -0.22 2.77 -6.41
C CYS A 96 -0.16 1.67 -5.37
N LEU A 97 -1.01 0.66 -5.52
CA LEU A 97 -0.96 -0.56 -4.73
C LEU A 97 -0.34 -1.67 -5.55
N PHE A 98 0.53 -2.45 -4.92
CA PHE A 98 1.11 -3.61 -5.57
C PHE A 98 1.31 -4.76 -4.59
N ASN A 99 1.14 -5.98 -5.10
CA ASN A 99 1.21 -7.19 -4.30
C ASN A 99 2.57 -7.31 -3.59
N GLU A 100 2.57 -7.68 -2.32
CA GLU A 100 3.77 -7.80 -1.48
C GLU A 100 4.82 -8.78 -2.02
N ASN A 101 4.43 -9.70 -2.89
CA ASN A 101 5.35 -10.64 -3.52
C ASN A 101 6.11 -10.05 -4.71
N ILE A 102 5.70 -8.88 -5.23
CA ILE A 102 6.53 -8.12 -6.16
C ILE A 102 7.66 -7.50 -5.33
N CYS A 103 8.91 -7.76 -5.66
CA CYS A 103 10.08 -7.30 -4.91
C CYS A 103 10.22 -7.87 -3.47
N ALA A 104 9.61 -8.99 -3.13
CA ALA A 104 9.68 -9.59 -1.80
C ALA A 104 11.11 -9.78 -1.29
N SER A 105 12.07 -10.12 -2.17
CA SER A 105 13.51 -10.22 -1.84
C SER A 105 14.14 -8.91 -1.35
N VAL A 106 13.49 -7.78 -1.60
CA VAL A 106 13.92 -6.45 -1.15
C VAL A 106 13.05 -5.97 0.01
N THR A 107 11.74 -5.92 -0.19
CA THR A 107 10.79 -5.30 0.75
C THR A 107 10.56 -6.11 2.04
N GLN A 108 10.81 -7.42 2.01
CA GLN A 108 10.76 -8.27 3.22
C GLN A 108 12.05 -8.18 4.05
N VAL A 109 13.15 -7.69 3.48
CA VAL A 109 14.44 -7.61 4.16
C VAL A 109 14.76 -6.19 4.60
N TYR A 110 14.38 -5.21 3.80
CA TYR A 110 14.71 -3.80 3.99
C TYR A 110 13.48 -2.91 3.93
N GLN A 111 13.58 -1.75 4.59
CA GLN A 111 12.64 -0.65 4.45
C GLN A 111 13.40 0.68 4.48
N PRO A 112 12.88 1.74 3.86
CA PRO A 112 13.42 3.09 4.03
C PRO A 112 13.36 3.50 5.51
N VAL A 113 14.44 4.12 6.01
CA VAL A 113 14.48 4.68 7.38
C VAL A 113 13.37 5.70 7.57
N THR A 114 13.09 6.49 6.54
CA THR A 114 11.98 7.43 6.48
C THR A 114 11.07 7.05 5.32
N PRO A 115 9.79 6.77 5.55
CA PRO A 115 8.86 6.43 4.46
C PRO A 115 8.59 7.60 3.51
N LEU A 116 8.79 8.85 3.98
CA LEU A 116 8.68 10.08 3.19
C LEU A 116 10.00 10.39 2.49
N PHE A 117 9.97 10.57 1.16
CA PHE A 117 11.13 10.92 0.34
C PHE A 117 10.75 11.85 -0.81
N LEU A 118 11.77 12.51 -1.40
CA LEU A 118 11.60 13.31 -2.62
C LEU A 118 11.58 12.41 -3.86
N ASP A 119 10.74 12.72 -4.83
CA ASP A 119 10.70 12.02 -6.11
C ASP A 119 11.96 12.36 -6.97
N ARG A 120 13.05 11.67 -6.67
CA ARG A 120 14.29 11.67 -7.46
C ARG A 120 14.36 10.46 -8.40
N TYR A 121 13.38 9.59 -8.33
CA TYR A 121 13.38 8.27 -8.97
C TYR A 121 12.36 8.17 -10.11
N GLY A 122 11.66 9.28 -10.40
CA GLY A 122 10.62 9.31 -11.43
C GLY A 122 9.35 8.57 -11.02
N VAL A 123 8.99 8.57 -9.74
CA VAL A 123 7.79 7.89 -9.21
C VAL A 123 6.54 8.40 -9.92
N LEU A 124 6.33 9.72 -9.97
CA LEU A 124 5.14 10.32 -10.61
C LEU A 124 5.03 9.93 -12.08
N GLN A 125 6.17 9.95 -12.82
CA GLN A 125 6.19 9.55 -14.22
C GLN A 125 5.88 8.06 -14.37
N THR A 126 6.53 7.21 -13.58
CA THR A 126 6.31 5.75 -13.62
C THR A 126 4.86 5.41 -13.28
N LEU A 127 4.25 6.05 -12.26
CA LEU A 127 2.85 5.81 -11.92
C LEU A 127 1.89 6.29 -13.01
N SER A 128 2.22 7.38 -13.71
CA SER A 128 1.46 7.83 -14.88
C SER A 128 1.53 6.79 -16.01
N ASP A 129 2.72 6.29 -16.32
CA ASP A 129 2.94 5.31 -17.39
C ASP A 129 2.30 3.96 -17.05
N LEU A 130 2.42 3.51 -15.80
CA LEU A 130 1.72 2.32 -15.30
C LEU A 130 0.20 2.43 -15.47
N ARG A 131 -0.37 3.59 -15.17
CA ARG A 131 -1.80 3.81 -15.32
C ARG A 131 -2.23 3.67 -16.77
N HIS A 132 -1.42 4.15 -17.73
CA HIS A 132 -1.66 3.95 -19.16
C HIS A 132 -1.54 2.48 -19.55
N GLU A 133 -0.49 1.80 -19.13
CA GLU A 133 -0.27 0.37 -19.41
C GLU A 133 -1.45 -0.49 -18.91
N LEU A 134 -1.88 -0.27 -17.66
CA LEU A 134 -3.01 -0.99 -17.05
C LEU A 134 -4.36 -0.64 -17.70
N SER A 135 -4.49 0.52 -18.35
CA SER A 135 -5.68 0.91 -19.10
C SER A 135 -5.69 0.29 -20.51
N ASP A 136 -4.56 0.33 -21.21
CA ASP A 136 -4.44 -0.12 -22.59
C ASP A 136 -4.44 -1.65 -22.72
N ARG A 137 -3.98 -2.36 -21.69
CA ARG A 137 -3.99 -3.83 -21.58
C ARG A 137 -3.44 -4.55 -22.79
N GLN A 138 -2.31 -4.06 -23.31
CA GLN A 138 -1.64 -4.73 -24.44
C GLN A 138 -1.08 -6.08 -23.99
N LEU A 139 -0.67 -6.89 -24.95
CA LEU A 139 -0.09 -8.21 -24.67
C LEU A 139 1.05 -8.10 -23.64
N PHE A 140 0.99 -8.91 -22.57
CA PHE A 140 1.94 -8.92 -21.45
C PHE A 140 1.92 -7.69 -20.53
N PHE A 141 0.85 -6.90 -20.53
CA PHE A 141 0.74 -5.69 -19.68
C PHE A 141 0.96 -5.98 -18.20
N GLU A 142 0.49 -7.10 -17.66
CA GLU A 142 0.70 -7.49 -16.26
C GLU A 142 2.18 -7.69 -15.94
N THR A 143 2.89 -8.46 -16.80
CA THR A 143 4.34 -8.69 -16.64
C THR A 143 5.12 -7.38 -16.76
N LYS A 144 4.70 -6.50 -17.66
CA LYS A 144 5.31 -5.17 -17.81
C LYS A 144 5.06 -4.30 -16.58
N ALA A 145 3.84 -4.29 -16.04
CA ALA A 145 3.51 -3.57 -14.82
C ALA A 145 4.34 -4.06 -13.62
N ASP A 146 4.48 -5.37 -13.45
CA ASP A 146 5.35 -5.95 -12.42
C ASP A 146 6.82 -5.53 -12.59
N ALA A 147 7.32 -5.52 -13.81
CA ALA A 147 8.69 -5.09 -14.10
C ALA A 147 8.90 -3.60 -13.81
N MET A 148 7.94 -2.73 -14.16
CA MET A 148 7.98 -1.29 -13.89
C MET A 148 7.99 -1.01 -12.37
N ILE A 149 7.15 -1.70 -11.59
CA ILE A 149 7.15 -1.58 -10.12
C ILE A 149 8.46 -2.11 -9.54
N THR A 150 8.97 -3.24 -10.04
CA THR A 150 10.24 -3.81 -9.59
C THR A 150 11.38 -2.83 -9.78
N GLU A 151 11.52 -2.23 -10.96
CA GLU A 151 12.54 -1.23 -11.26
C GLU A 151 12.41 0.01 -10.36
N LEU A 152 11.19 0.51 -10.18
CA LEU A 152 10.91 1.68 -9.34
C LEU A 152 11.30 1.42 -7.88
N VAL A 153 10.85 0.31 -7.29
CA VAL A 153 11.15 -0.06 -5.90
C VAL A 153 12.66 -0.22 -5.70
N ILE A 154 13.36 -0.90 -6.61
CA ILE A 154 14.81 -1.04 -6.53
C ILE A 154 15.49 0.33 -6.60
N SER A 155 15.04 1.23 -7.47
CA SER A 155 15.60 2.57 -7.60
C SER A 155 15.43 3.38 -6.32
N VAL A 156 14.24 3.39 -5.71
CA VAL A 156 13.97 4.03 -4.42
C VAL A 156 14.84 3.43 -3.31
N PHE A 157 14.86 2.11 -3.19
CA PHE A 157 15.59 1.42 -2.11
C PHE A 157 17.11 1.53 -2.25
N ARG A 158 17.64 1.73 -3.46
CA ARG A 158 19.08 2.01 -3.65
C ARG A 158 19.45 3.46 -3.33
N GLY A 159 18.51 4.38 -3.46
CA GLY A 159 18.76 5.81 -3.29
C GLY A 159 18.45 6.35 -1.89
N GLU A 160 17.62 5.67 -1.12
CA GLU A 160 17.23 6.09 0.23
C GLU A 160 17.99 5.29 1.31
N PRO A 161 18.25 5.90 2.48
CA PRO A 161 18.79 5.17 3.62
C PRO A 161 17.86 4.03 4.03
N LEU A 162 18.42 2.84 4.21
CA LEU A 162 17.65 1.64 4.55
C LEU A 162 17.94 1.17 5.98
N THR A 163 16.94 0.55 6.57
CA THR A 163 17.05 -0.26 7.79
C THR A 163 16.46 -1.65 7.53
N ALA A 164 16.71 -2.59 8.42
CA ALA A 164 16.05 -3.88 8.36
C ALA A 164 14.54 -3.69 8.41
N ALA A 165 13.81 -4.41 7.56
CA ALA A 165 12.36 -4.38 7.60
C ALA A 165 11.90 -4.85 8.98
N VAL A 166 11.25 -3.96 9.71
CA VAL A 166 10.57 -4.32 10.94
C VAL A 166 9.26 -4.94 10.52
N HIS A 167 9.17 -6.26 10.57
CA HIS A 167 7.86 -6.91 10.52
C HIS A 167 7.14 -6.48 11.81
N GLN A 168 6.50 -5.31 11.77
CA GLN A 168 5.61 -4.85 12.83
C GLN A 168 4.33 -5.68 12.83
N THR A 169 4.53 -6.98 12.92
CA THR A 169 3.43 -7.86 13.19
C THR A 169 3.43 -8.08 14.68
N SER A 170 2.58 -7.35 15.41
CA SER A 170 2.15 -7.85 16.70
C SER A 170 1.73 -9.30 16.49
N GLU A 171 1.96 -10.16 17.44
CA GLU A 171 1.51 -11.58 17.34
C GLU A 171 0.04 -11.67 16.91
N VAL A 172 -0.77 -10.71 17.32
CA VAL A 172 -2.18 -10.55 16.92
C VAL A 172 -2.32 -10.26 15.42
N THR A 173 -1.55 -9.33 14.87
CA THR A 173 -1.60 -8.99 13.43
C THR A 173 -1.12 -10.17 12.58
N THR A 174 -0.08 -10.89 13.03
CA THR A 174 0.41 -12.10 12.35
C THR A 174 -0.64 -13.20 12.34
N ARG A 175 -1.25 -13.50 13.48
CA ARG A 175 -2.33 -14.49 13.59
C ARG A 175 -3.53 -14.09 12.73
N TYR A 176 -3.85 -12.81 12.69
CA TYR A 176 -4.94 -12.29 11.90
C TYR A 176 -4.68 -12.40 10.40
N LYS A 177 -3.47 -12.06 9.93
CA LYS A 177 -3.03 -12.25 8.55
C LYS A 177 -3.09 -13.75 8.15
N GLN A 178 -2.65 -14.63 9.03
CA GLN A 178 -2.73 -16.08 8.82
C GLN A 178 -4.18 -16.55 8.73
N LEU A 179 -5.06 -16.03 9.59
CA LEU A 179 -6.49 -16.36 9.54
C LEU A 179 -7.12 -15.90 8.23
N LEU A 180 -6.86 -14.68 7.79
CA LEU A 180 -7.37 -14.16 6.51
C LEU A 180 -6.89 -14.98 5.32
N ASN A 181 -5.60 -15.30 5.27
CA ASN A 181 -5.04 -16.15 4.22
C ASN A 181 -5.68 -17.54 4.20
N ARG A 182 -5.92 -18.12 5.39
CA ARG A 182 -6.61 -19.38 5.53
C ARG A 182 -8.08 -19.29 5.09
N MET A 183 -8.78 -18.23 5.48
CA MET A 183 -10.16 -17.99 5.03
C MET A 183 -10.25 -17.84 3.51
N ASP A 184 -9.30 -17.15 2.88
CA ASP A 184 -9.26 -17.01 1.41
C ASP A 184 -8.97 -18.33 0.70
N ALA A 185 -8.08 -19.16 1.26
CA ALA A 185 -7.71 -20.45 0.66
C ALA A 185 -8.79 -21.53 0.84
N GLU A 186 -9.55 -21.45 1.92
CA GLU A 186 -10.48 -22.50 2.37
C GLU A 186 -11.94 -22.00 2.45
N TYR A 187 -12.26 -20.85 1.80
CA TYR A 187 -13.55 -20.17 1.95
C TYR A 187 -14.76 -21.09 1.80
N ASP A 188 -14.73 -22.00 0.82
CA ASP A 188 -15.83 -22.92 0.54
C ASP A 188 -15.92 -24.09 1.56
N SER A 189 -14.88 -24.31 2.36
CA SER A 189 -14.76 -25.42 3.33
C SER A 189 -14.81 -24.98 4.79
N LEU A 190 -14.64 -23.66 5.07
CA LEU A 190 -14.63 -23.14 6.44
C LEU A 190 -16.06 -23.08 7.02
N THR A 191 -16.24 -23.73 8.15
CA THR A 191 -17.43 -23.61 8.98
C THR A 191 -17.05 -23.03 10.33
N PHE A 192 -18.04 -22.50 11.10
CA PHE A 192 -17.81 -21.98 12.45
C PHE A 192 -17.26 -23.02 13.44
N GLN A 193 -17.25 -24.32 13.08
CA GLN A 193 -16.76 -25.40 13.93
C GLN A 193 -15.29 -25.72 13.70
N ASN A 194 -14.71 -25.29 12.57
CA ASN A 194 -13.31 -25.54 12.19
C ASN A 194 -12.50 -24.27 11.88
N ALA A 195 -13.02 -23.08 12.23
CA ALA A 195 -12.31 -21.80 12.27
C ALA A 195 -11.81 -21.50 13.71
#